data_afbc92a7948cbdf45d5c09da97458a74
#
_entry.id   afbc92a7948cbdf45d5c09da97458a74
#
_cell.length_a   1.000
_cell.length_b   1.000
_cell.length_c   1.000
_cell.angle_alpha   90.00
_cell.angle_beta   90.00
_cell.angle_gamma   90.00
#
_symmetry.space_group_name_H-M   'P 1'
#
loop_
_entity.id
_entity.type
_entity.pdbx_description
1 polymer ?
#
loop_
_entity_poly.entity_id
_entity_poly.type
_entity_poly.pdbx_seq_one_letter_code
_entity_poly.pdbx_strand_id
1 'polypeptide(L)'
;LIIGEVWEDASDKISYGVRREYLYGEELDSVMNYPLRGAVIDFLCGRIGAEEFDARISSIRENYPPQAYYALLNILSTHDTVRILTALSGVAEPATRDEKAAFRLSGEQYDRARRRLFAAYTLVLLMPGIPCIYYGDEAGMQGFSDPFCRGCYPWGAEDCEIRDKVAALIALRKSSDAFSSGEIHTLYA
;
A
#
# COMPACT_ATOMS: atom_id res chain seq x y z
N LEU A 1 -5.16 -18.35 9.73
CA LEU A 1 -4.86 -17.51 8.57
C LEU A 1 -3.36 -17.33 8.44
N ILE A 2 -2.80 -17.75 7.31
CA ILE A 2 -1.38 -17.60 6.98
C ILE A 2 -1.27 -16.64 5.79
N ILE A 3 -0.57 -15.53 5.98
CA ILE A 3 -0.34 -14.51 4.95
C ILE A 3 1.14 -14.53 4.58
N GLY A 4 1.43 -14.77 3.30
CA GLY A 4 2.79 -14.80 2.78
C GLY A 4 3.31 -13.43 2.37
N GLU A 5 4.61 -13.21 2.51
CA GLU A 5 5.31 -12.08 1.93
C GLU A 5 5.82 -12.45 0.53
N VAL A 6 5.07 -12.04 -0.50
CA VAL A 6 5.42 -12.25 -1.91
C VAL A 6 5.35 -10.89 -2.61
N TRP A 7 6.47 -10.43 -3.15
CA TRP A 7 6.62 -9.06 -3.66
C TRP A 7 5.98 -8.85 -5.04
N GLU A 8 5.82 -9.90 -5.81
CA GLU A 8 5.18 -9.93 -7.12
C GLU A 8 3.82 -10.63 -7.08
N ASP A 9 3.21 -10.84 -8.25
CA ASP A 9 2.01 -11.67 -8.36
C ASP A 9 2.30 -13.09 -7.87
N ALA A 10 1.58 -13.50 -6.83
CA ALA A 10 1.77 -14.80 -6.18
C ALA A 10 1.07 -15.96 -6.90
N SER A 11 0.20 -15.67 -7.87
CA SER A 11 -0.59 -16.70 -8.57
C SER A 11 0.25 -17.55 -9.53
N ASP A 12 1.39 -17.01 -10.00
CA ASP A 12 2.28 -17.68 -10.96
C ASP A 12 3.76 -17.58 -10.56
N LYS A 13 4.04 -17.60 -9.28
CA LYS A 13 5.40 -17.51 -8.75
C LYS A 13 6.21 -18.76 -9.06
N ILE A 14 7.36 -18.58 -9.72
CA ILE A 14 8.39 -19.62 -9.85
C ILE A 14 9.53 -19.30 -8.87
N SER A 15 9.84 -20.25 -8.01
CA SER A 15 10.95 -20.15 -7.05
C SER A 15 11.76 -21.43 -7.05
N TYR A 16 13.09 -21.32 -7.18
CA TYR A 16 14.01 -22.45 -7.31
C TYR A 16 13.63 -23.43 -8.43
N GLY A 17 13.14 -22.90 -9.56
CA GLY A 17 12.74 -23.70 -10.73
C GLY A 17 11.43 -24.48 -10.59
N VAL A 18 10.68 -24.27 -9.51
CA VAL A 18 9.38 -24.91 -9.24
C VAL A 18 8.31 -23.83 -9.15
N ARG A 19 7.18 -24.03 -9.84
CA ARG A 19 5.99 -23.21 -9.68
C ARG A 19 5.43 -23.40 -8.29
N ARG A 20 5.15 -22.31 -7.60
CA ARG A 20 4.57 -22.34 -6.25
C ARG A 20 3.06 -22.39 -6.32
N GLU A 21 2.49 -23.15 -5.41
CA GLU A 21 1.04 -23.34 -5.30
C GLU A 21 0.47 -22.59 -4.09
N TYR A 22 1.02 -21.38 -3.83
CA TYR A 22 0.76 -20.59 -2.63
C TYR A 22 -0.72 -20.42 -2.29
N LEU A 23 -1.58 -20.27 -3.30
CA LEU A 23 -2.99 -19.87 -3.11
C LEU A 23 -3.97 -21.01 -3.45
N TYR A 24 -3.50 -22.25 -3.50
CA TYR A 24 -4.34 -23.43 -3.80
C TYR A 24 -4.95 -24.08 -2.56
N GLY A 25 -4.76 -23.49 -1.37
CA GLY A 25 -5.43 -23.89 -0.13
C GLY A 25 -4.58 -24.74 0.81
N GLU A 26 -3.35 -25.10 0.43
CA GLU A 26 -2.47 -25.96 1.25
C GLU A 26 -1.26 -25.22 1.83
N GLU A 27 -0.85 -24.06 1.24
CA GLU A 27 0.32 -23.31 1.69
C GLU A 27 -0.07 -22.01 2.40
N LEU A 28 -0.72 -21.08 1.69
CA LEU A 28 -1.09 -19.75 2.19
C LEU A 28 -2.58 -19.49 2.00
N ASP A 29 -3.18 -18.79 2.95
CA ASP A 29 -4.54 -18.27 2.81
C ASP A 29 -4.56 -17.03 1.92
N SER A 30 -3.53 -16.19 2.00
CA SER A 30 -3.35 -15.00 1.16
C SER A 30 -1.92 -14.47 1.24
N VAL A 31 -1.68 -13.31 0.60
CA VAL A 31 -0.37 -12.64 0.56
C VAL A 31 -0.48 -11.14 0.81
N MET A 32 0.66 -10.51 1.11
CA MET A 32 0.79 -9.07 1.14
C MET A 32 0.70 -8.51 -0.29
N ASN A 33 -0.17 -7.51 -0.49
CA ASN A 33 -0.51 -6.99 -1.82
C ASN A 33 0.48 -5.91 -2.29
N TYR A 34 1.73 -6.30 -2.52
CA TYR A 34 2.76 -5.42 -3.09
C TYR A 34 2.41 -4.92 -4.50
N PRO A 35 1.79 -5.74 -5.38
CA PRO A 35 1.34 -5.27 -6.68
C PRO A 35 0.38 -4.07 -6.60
N LEU A 36 -0.61 -4.11 -5.69
CA LEU A 36 -1.50 -2.97 -5.46
C LEU A 36 -0.74 -1.73 -4.97
N ARG A 37 0.18 -1.92 -4.00
CA ARG A 37 1.04 -0.82 -3.53
C ARG A 37 1.77 -0.15 -4.68
N GLY A 38 2.39 -0.94 -5.54
CA GLY A 38 3.10 -0.44 -6.73
C GLY A 38 2.19 0.35 -7.67
N ALA A 39 1.04 -0.23 -8.01
CA ALA A 39 0.05 0.40 -8.88
C ALA A 39 -0.46 1.74 -8.31
N VAL A 40 -0.79 1.79 -7.01
CA VAL A 40 -1.25 3.02 -6.33
C VAL A 40 -0.18 4.12 -6.37
N ILE A 41 1.08 3.79 -6.07
CA ILE A 41 2.18 4.77 -6.09
C ILE A 41 2.41 5.28 -7.51
N ASP A 42 2.47 4.39 -8.50
CA ASP A 42 2.72 4.77 -9.89
C ASP A 42 1.60 5.65 -10.45
N PHE A 43 0.35 5.32 -10.17
CA PHE A 43 -0.80 6.09 -10.59
C PHE A 43 -0.83 7.48 -9.94
N LEU A 44 -0.71 7.56 -8.62
CA LEU A 44 -0.76 8.83 -7.89
C LEU A 44 0.46 9.73 -8.14
N CYS A 45 1.59 9.15 -8.53
CA CYS A 45 2.75 9.91 -8.98
C CYS A 45 2.70 10.28 -10.47
N GLY A 46 1.68 9.87 -11.22
CA GLY A 46 1.51 10.18 -12.64
C GLY A 46 2.47 9.41 -13.56
N ARG A 47 2.96 8.24 -13.13
CA ARG A 47 3.82 7.38 -13.92
C ARG A 47 3.04 6.48 -14.88
N ILE A 48 1.78 6.16 -14.51
CA ILE A 48 0.82 5.40 -15.30
C ILE A 48 -0.50 6.15 -15.37
N GLY A 49 -1.28 5.90 -16.43
CA GLY A 49 -2.64 6.41 -16.59
C GLY A 49 -3.68 5.55 -15.88
N ALA A 50 -4.94 5.98 -15.96
CA ALA A 50 -6.05 5.29 -15.32
C ALA A 50 -6.31 3.90 -15.94
N GLU A 51 -6.22 3.78 -17.25
CA GLU A 51 -6.37 2.50 -17.95
C GLU A 51 -5.35 1.45 -17.49
N GLU A 52 -4.07 1.83 -17.35
CA GLU A 52 -3.04 0.93 -16.88
C GLU A 52 -3.20 0.60 -15.39
N PHE A 53 -3.62 1.57 -14.58
CA PHE A 53 -3.95 1.32 -13.17
C PHE A 53 -5.08 0.28 -13.06
N ASP A 54 -6.17 0.47 -13.81
CA ASP A 54 -7.30 -0.46 -13.84
C ASP A 54 -6.87 -1.86 -14.33
N ALA A 55 -6.07 -1.94 -15.37
CA ALA A 55 -5.52 -3.21 -15.85
C ALA A 55 -4.71 -3.95 -14.77
N ARG A 56 -3.86 -3.24 -14.02
CA ARG A 56 -3.05 -3.83 -12.94
C ARG A 56 -3.91 -4.36 -11.78
N ILE A 57 -4.91 -3.60 -11.33
CA ILE A 57 -5.78 -4.05 -10.23
C ILE A 57 -6.74 -5.16 -10.69
N SER A 58 -7.23 -5.11 -11.93
CA SER A 58 -8.05 -6.16 -12.51
C SER A 58 -7.29 -7.47 -12.67
N SER A 59 -6.02 -7.42 -13.09
CA SER A 59 -5.15 -8.60 -13.17
C SER A 59 -5.03 -9.33 -11.83
N ILE A 60 -4.88 -8.60 -10.72
CA ILE A 60 -4.84 -9.22 -9.38
C ILE A 60 -6.16 -9.95 -9.10
N ARG A 61 -7.29 -9.31 -9.39
CA ARG A 61 -8.62 -9.90 -9.18
C ARG A 61 -8.86 -11.15 -10.03
N GLU A 62 -8.38 -11.15 -11.27
CA GLU A 62 -8.56 -12.26 -12.22
C GLU A 62 -7.63 -13.44 -11.93
N ASN A 63 -6.42 -13.16 -11.45
CA ASN A 63 -5.40 -14.19 -11.23
C ASN A 63 -5.57 -14.92 -9.89
N TYR A 64 -6.18 -14.28 -8.89
CA TYR A 64 -6.26 -14.84 -7.54
C TYR A 64 -7.59 -15.55 -7.31
N PRO A 65 -7.60 -16.72 -6.64
CA PRO A 65 -8.83 -17.33 -6.17
C PRO A 65 -9.61 -16.32 -5.30
N PRO A 66 -10.96 -16.25 -5.42
CA PRO A 66 -11.75 -15.26 -4.68
C PRO A 66 -11.45 -15.21 -3.18
N GLN A 67 -11.25 -16.37 -2.54
CA GLN A 67 -10.94 -16.47 -1.12
C GLN A 67 -9.61 -15.77 -0.77
N ALA A 68 -8.58 -15.94 -1.60
CA ALA A 68 -7.29 -15.28 -1.43
C ALA A 68 -7.37 -13.79 -1.76
N TYR A 69 -8.13 -13.40 -2.79
CA TYR A 69 -8.32 -12.01 -3.20
C TYR A 69 -8.97 -11.17 -2.09
N TYR A 70 -10.08 -11.65 -1.50
CA TYR A 70 -10.74 -10.95 -0.40
C TYR A 70 -9.96 -10.98 0.92
N ALA A 71 -8.95 -11.85 1.03
CA ALA A 71 -8.05 -11.93 2.17
C ALA A 71 -6.70 -11.24 1.91
N LEU A 72 -6.48 -10.60 0.74
CA LEU A 72 -5.25 -9.86 0.43
C LEU A 72 -4.95 -8.80 1.48
N LEU A 73 -3.73 -8.80 2.01
CA LEU A 73 -3.28 -7.77 2.94
C LEU A 73 -2.87 -6.51 2.14
N ASN A 74 -3.78 -5.57 2.00
CA ASN A 74 -3.56 -4.33 1.28
C ASN A 74 -2.68 -3.38 2.09
N ILE A 75 -1.47 -3.13 1.60
CA ILE A 75 -0.41 -2.37 2.27
C ILE A 75 -0.03 -1.12 1.47
N LEU A 76 0.46 -0.10 2.15
CA LEU A 76 1.12 1.07 1.54
C LEU A 76 2.60 1.16 1.92
N SER A 77 2.95 0.74 3.13
CA SER A 77 4.35 0.60 3.59
C SER A 77 4.53 -0.67 4.37
N THR A 78 5.80 -1.08 4.48
CA THR A 78 6.25 -2.18 5.35
C THR A 78 7.58 -1.82 6.00
N HIS A 79 8.09 -2.71 6.82
CA HIS A 79 9.40 -2.58 7.44
C HIS A 79 10.58 -2.61 6.44
N ASP A 80 10.36 -3.06 5.19
CA ASP A 80 11.38 -3.17 4.14
C ASP A 80 11.19 -2.16 3.01
N THR A 81 10.12 -1.36 3.03
CA THR A 81 9.84 -0.40 1.97
C THR A 81 10.03 1.04 2.42
N VAL A 82 10.25 1.92 1.45
CA VAL A 82 10.13 3.38 1.65
C VAL A 82 8.74 3.70 2.20
N ARG A 83 8.67 4.56 3.24
CA ARG A 83 7.39 5.01 3.79
C ARG A 83 6.54 5.69 2.74
N ILE A 84 5.25 5.43 2.77
CA ILE A 84 4.32 5.86 1.71
C ILE A 84 4.36 7.37 1.48
N LEU A 85 4.41 8.18 2.53
CA LEU A 85 4.48 9.63 2.39
C LEU A 85 5.74 10.07 1.60
N THR A 86 6.89 9.43 1.88
CA THR A 86 8.13 9.68 1.15
C THR A 86 8.04 9.19 -0.30
N ALA A 87 7.49 8.00 -0.53
CA ALA A 87 7.32 7.44 -1.88
C ALA A 87 6.41 8.32 -2.77
N LEU A 88 5.31 8.82 -2.21
CA LEU A 88 4.36 9.68 -2.90
C LEU A 88 4.87 11.12 -3.15
N SER A 89 5.93 11.53 -2.49
CA SER A 89 6.58 12.82 -2.77
C SER A 89 7.20 12.88 -4.16
N GLY A 90 7.65 11.72 -4.67
CA GLY A 90 8.40 11.60 -5.90
C GLY A 90 9.85 12.05 -5.80
N VAL A 91 10.35 12.27 -4.58
CA VAL A 91 11.75 12.64 -4.35
C VAL A 91 12.65 11.43 -4.54
N ALA A 92 13.76 11.61 -5.24
CA ALA A 92 14.76 10.57 -5.40
C ALA A 92 15.43 10.24 -4.05
N GLU A 93 15.73 8.96 -3.86
CA GLU A 93 16.45 8.51 -2.66
C GLU A 93 17.87 9.08 -2.65
N PRO A 94 18.31 9.73 -1.55
CA PRO A 94 19.66 10.25 -1.42
C PRO A 94 20.71 9.14 -1.51
N ALA A 95 21.92 9.51 -1.97
CA ALA A 95 22.98 8.53 -2.22
C ALA A 95 23.60 8.00 -0.92
N THR A 96 23.75 8.85 0.08
CA THR A 96 24.47 8.49 1.31
C THR A 96 23.53 8.16 2.46
N ARG A 97 24.04 7.37 3.39
CA ARG A 97 23.30 7.00 4.62
C ARG A 97 22.96 8.23 5.47
N ASP A 98 23.90 9.17 5.58
CA ASP A 98 23.72 10.37 6.39
C ASP A 98 22.66 11.31 5.80
N GLU A 99 22.64 11.46 4.48
CA GLU A 99 21.60 12.21 3.78
C GLU A 99 20.22 11.58 3.97
N LYS A 100 20.11 10.24 3.88
CA LYS A 100 18.87 9.52 4.14
C LYS A 100 18.38 9.70 5.58
N ALA A 101 19.28 9.67 6.53
CA ALA A 101 18.96 9.86 7.95
C ALA A 101 18.47 11.28 8.26
N ALA A 102 19.11 12.29 7.63
CA ALA A 102 18.78 13.70 7.81
C ALA A 102 17.60 14.16 6.96
N PHE A 103 17.15 13.37 6.00
CA PHE A 103 16.15 13.77 5.02
C PHE A 103 14.81 14.13 5.67
N ARG A 104 14.28 15.26 5.23
CA ARG A 104 12.91 15.69 5.49
C ARG A 104 12.34 16.35 4.24
N LEU A 105 11.09 16.06 3.94
CA LEU A 105 10.37 16.74 2.85
C LEU A 105 10.27 18.24 3.14
N SER A 106 10.45 19.08 2.12
CA SER A 106 10.09 20.50 2.21
C SER A 106 8.58 20.69 2.37
N GLY A 107 8.13 21.86 2.78
CA GLY A 107 6.69 22.14 2.95
C GLY A 107 5.85 21.78 1.72
N GLU A 108 6.28 22.24 0.53
CA GLU A 108 5.58 21.93 -0.73
C GLU A 108 5.60 20.46 -1.11
N GLN A 109 6.72 19.78 -0.89
CA GLN A 109 6.86 18.34 -1.13
C GLN A 109 5.94 17.56 -0.18
N TYR A 110 5.92 17.96 1.08
CA TYR A 110 5.07 17.35 2.10
C TYR A 110 3.59 17.51 1.75
N ASP A 111 3.13 18.73 1.44
CA ASP A 111 1.74 19.00 1.12
C ASP A 111 1.27 18.26 -0.14
N ARG A 112 2.12 18.17 -1.15
CA ARG A 112 1.84 17.36 -2.34
C ARG A 112 1.73 15.89 -2.00
N ALA A 113 2.68 15.34 -1.23
CA ALA A 113 2.69 13.95 -0.82
C ALA A 113 1.48 13.63 0.06
N ARG A 114 1.09 14.53 0.98
CA ARG A 114 -0.06 14.37 1.86
C ARG A 114 -1.38 14.29 1.08
N ARG A 115 -1.58 15.14 0.07
CA ARG A 115 -2.76 15.04 -0.82
C ARG A 115 -2.83 13.69 -1.54
N ARG A 116 -1.70 13.20 -2.04
CA ARG A 116 -1.62 11.87 -2.65
C ARG A 116 -1.85 10.75 -1.63
N LEU A 117 -1.36 10.92 -0.41
CA LEU A 117 -1.56 9.97 0.68
C LEU A 117 -3.04 9.81 1.04
N PHE A 118 -3.82 10.89 1.03
CA PHE A 118 -5.27 10.81 1.24
C PHE A 118 -5.96 9.99 0.16
N ALA A 119 -5.58 10.16 -1.10
CA ALA A 119 -6.08 9.33 -2.20
C ALA A 119 -5.63 7.87 -2.06
N ALA A 120 -4.35 7.61 -1.71
CA ALA A 120 -3.83 6.27 -1.49
C ALA A 120 -4.58 5.53 -0.36
N TYR A 121 -4.82 6.19 0.77
CA TYR A 121 -5.60 5.60 1.86
C TYR A 121 -7.07 5.38 1.46
N THR A 122 -7.66 6.27 0.67
CA THR A 122 -9.02 6.07 0.15
C THR A 122 -9.09 4.80 -0.69
N LEU A 123 -8.15 4.59 -1.61
CA LEU A 123 -8.07 3.38 -2.42
C LEU A 123 -7.91 2.14 -1.52
N VAL A 124 -6.86 2.09 -0.70
CA VAL A 124 -6.50 0.89 0.06
C VAL A 124 -7.54 0.53 1.14
N LEU A 125 -8.11 1.52 1.80
CA LEU A 125 -9.10 1.30 2.86
C LEU A 125 -10.50 0.96 2.32
N LEU A 126 -10.85 1.37 1.10
CA LEU A 126 -12.18 1.13 0.55
C LEU A 126 -12.24 0.03 -0.52
N MET A 127 -11.09 -0.46 -1.00
CA MET A 127 -11.03 -1.61 -1.90
C MET A 127 -11.23 -2.94 -1.16
N PRO A 128 -11.65 -4.02 -1.88
CA PRO A 128 -11.67 -5.38 -1.33
C PRO A 128 -10.30 -5.80 -0.80
N GLY A 129 -10.29 -6.69 0.18
CA GLY A 129 -9.10 -7.15 0.89
C GLY A 129 -9.04 -6.62 2.32
N ILE A 130 -7.96 -6.91 3.01
CA ILE A 130 -7.71 -6.53 4.41
C ILE A 130 -6.73 -5.36 4.44
N PRO A 131 -7.15 -4.12 4.72
CA PRO A 131 -6.23 -3.00 4.78
C PRO A 131 -5.30 -3.12 5.99
N CYS A 132 -4.02 -2.87 5.75
CA CYS A 132 -3.00 -2.85 6.78
C CYS A 132 -2.27 -1.51 6.77
N ILE A 133 -2.23 -0.85 7.92
CA ILE A 133 -1.50 0.41 8.12
C ILE A 133 -0.18 0.08 8.81
N TYR A 134 0.93 0.40 8.14
CA TYR A 134 2.23 0.32 8.77
C TYR A 134 2.36 1.48 9.78
N TYR A 135 2.77 1.16 11.02
CA TYR A 135 2.80 2.13 12.11
C TYR A 135 3.48 3.45 11.71
N GLY A 136 2.86 4.56 12.09
CA GLY A 136 3.38 5.89 11.86
C GLY A 136 3.07 6.49 10.48
N ASP A 137 2.61 5.71 9.50
CA ASP A 137 2.15 6.26 8.23
C ASP A 137 0.91 7.14 8.45
N GLU A 138 0.03 6.74 9.37
CA GLU A 138 -1.13 7.52 9.84
C GLU A 138 -0.74 8.78 10.63
N ALA A 139 0.50 8.84 11.10
CA ALA A 139 1.06 9.98 11.81
C ALA A 139 1.94 10.89 10.94
N GLY A 140 2.06 10.59 9.64
CA GLY A 140 2.86 11.38 8.71
C GLY A 140 4.36 11.11 8.77
N MET A 141 4.78 9.94 9.29
CA MET A 141 6.19 9.56 9.32
C MET A 141 6.77 9.46 7.92
N GLN A 142 8.02 9.92 7.82
CA GLN A 142 8.84 9.89 6.60
C GLN A 142 10.02 8.95 6.79
N GLY A 143 10.56 8.43 5.69
CA GLY A 143 11.75 7.59 5.69
C GLY A 143 11.94 6.84 4.39
N PHE A 144 13.17 6.68 3.99
CA PHE A 144 13.57 5.79 2.91
C PHE A 144 13.55 4.33 3.38
N SER A 145 14.01 3.40 2.54
CA SER A 145 14.08 1.97 2.86
C SER A 145 14.87 1.70 4.16
N ASP A 146 14.83 0.48 4.64
CA ASP A 146 15.52 0.03 5.85
C ASP A 146 16.96 0.59 5.98
N PRO A 147 17.35 1.12 7.14
CA PRO A 147 16.63 1.18 8.42
C PRO A 147 15.77 2.46 8.61
N PHE A 148 15.72 3.36 7.63
CA PHE A 148 15.13 4.69 7.78
C PHE A 148 13.60 4.69 7.82
N CYS A 149 12.95 3.63 7.33
CA CYS A 149 11.51 3.40 7.46
C CYS A 149 11.09 2.97 8.88
N ARG A 150 12.04 2.60 9.75
CA ARG A 150 11.80 2.02 11.09
C ARG A 150 12.03 3.01 12.23
N GLY A 151 11.81 4.30 12.00
CA GLY A 151 11.92 5.33 13.04
C GLY A 151 10.95 5.12 14.20
N CYS A 152 11.25 5.74 15.36
CA CYS A 152 10.32 5.73 16.48
C CYS A 152 9.04 6.50 16.15
N TYR A 153 7.92 6.04 16.73
CA TYR A 153 6.63 6.73 16.57
C TYR A 153 6.70 8.14 17.18
N PRO A 154 6.18 9.18 16.50
CA PRO A 154 6.32 10.57 16.91
C PRO A 154 5.24 10.97 17.94
N TRP A 155 5.24 10.36 19.12
CA TRP A 155 4.26 10.64 20.17
C TRP A 155 4.15 12.13 20.50
N GLY A 156 2.93 12.67 20.34
CA GLY A 156 2.62 14.08 20.58
C GLY A 156 3.06 15.04 19.46
N ALA A 157 3.60 14.51 18.35
CA ALA A 157 4.00 15.26 17.16
C ALA A 157 3.44 14.64 15.85
N GLU A 158 2.33 13.93 15.97
CA GLU A 158 1.62 13.32 14.85
C GLU A 158 1.01 14.40 13.92
N ASP A 159 0.99 14.14 12.62
CA ASP A 159 0.15 14.93 11.71
C ASP A 159 -1.33 14.58 11.96
N CYS A 160 -2.01 15.47 12.72
CA CYS A 160 -3.40 15.26 13.10
C CYS A 160 -4.35 15.19 11.90
N GLU A 161 -4.04 15.90 10.80
CA GLU A 161 -4.89 15.88 9.61
C GLU A 161 -4.84 14.50 8.92
N ILE A 162 -3.65 13.89 8.83
CA ILE A 162 -3.50 12.53 8.30
C ILE A 162 -4.22 11.54 9.21
N ARG A 163 -3.96 11.61 10.52
CA ARG A 163 -4.56 10.71 11.50
C ARG A 163 -6.09 10.75 11.47
N ASP A 164 -6.66 11.95 11.47
CA ASP A 164 -8.11 12.13 11.51
C ASP A 164 -8.76 11.66 10.20
N LYS A 165 -8.09 11.89 9.05
CA LYS A 165 -8.53 11.37 7.75
C LYS A 165 -8.53 9.84 7.71
N VAL A 166 -7.48 9.21 8.20
CA VAL A 166 -7.37 7.74 8.28
C VAL A 166 -8.46 7.18 9.19
N ALA A 167 -8.67 7.79 10.35
CA ALA A 167 -9.73 7.38 11.28
C ALA A 167 -11.12 7.48 10.63
N ALA A 168 -11.41 8.56 9.89
CA ALA A 168 -12.66 8.73 9.16
C ALA A 168 -12.86 7.66 8.07
N LEU A 169 -11.81 7.32 7.31
CA LEU A 169 -11.88 6.26 6.29
C LEU A 169 -12.08 4.87 6.91
N ILE A 170 -11.47 4.59 8.05
CA ILE A 170 -11.70 3.35 8.80
C ILE A 170 -13.16 3.28 9.28
N ALA A 171 -13.71 4.38 9.81
CA ALA A 171 -15.10 4.44 10.22
C ALA A 171 -16.05 4.22 9.03
N LEU A 172 -15.76 4.84 7.88
CA LEU A 172 -16.52 4.63 6.64
C LEU A 172 -16.47 3.16 6.20
N ARG A 173 -15.28 2.52 6.17
CA ARG A 173 -15.16 1.11 5.83
C ARG A 173 -16.03 0.22 6.73
N LYS A 174 -16.04 0.51 8.04
CA LYS A 174 -16.82 -0.25 9.03
C LYS A 174 -18.32 -0.02 8.93
N SER A 175 -18.76 1.02 8.23
CA SER A 175 -20.20 1.36 8.10
C SER A 175 -20.93 0.54 7.05
N SER A 176 -20.23 -0.22 6.19
CA SER A 176 -20.85 -1.01 5.12
C SER A 176 -20.02 -2.23 4.76
N ASP A 177 -20.67 -3.37 4.62
CA ASP A 177 -20.06 -4.62 4.14
C ASP A 177 -19.64 -4.55 2.67
N ALA A 178 -20.13 -3.56 1.91
CA ALA A 178 -19.74 -3.35 0.52
C ALA A 178 -18.23 -3.19 0.33
N PHE A 179 -17.52 -2.64 1.34
CA PHE A 179 -16.07 -2.45 1.28
C PHE A 179 -15.25 -3.69 1.65
N SER A 180 -15.88 -4.74 2.17
CA SER A 180 -15.20 -5.96 2.60
C SER A 180 -15.55 -7.19 1.77
N SER A 181 -16.79 -7.29 1.32
CA SER A 181 -17.33 -8.44 0.58
C SER A 181 -18.02 -8.05 -0.74
N GLY A 182 -18.11 -6.76 -1.05
CA GLY A 182 -18.70 -6.27 -2.28
C GLY A 182 -17.81 -6.48 -3.49
N GLU A 183 -18.41 -6.51 -4.66
CA GLU A 183 -17.68 -6.50 -5.92
C GLU A 183 -17.25 -5.08 -6.29
N ILE A 184 -16.11 -4.96 -6.96
CA ILE A 184 -15.63 -3.70 -7.53
C ILE A 184 -15.78 -3.74 -9.05
N HIS A 185 -16.37 -2.70 -9.60
CA HIS A 185 -16.52 -2.52 -11.04
C HIS A 185 -15.99 -1.16 -11.45
N THR A 186 -15.07 -1.14 -12.40
CA THR A 186 -14.61 0.11 -13.02
C THR A 186 -15.68 0.61 -13.96
N LEU A 187 -16.20 1.79 -13.69
CA LEU A 187 -17.23 2.42 -14.53
C LEU A 187 -16.60 3.29 -15.64
N TYR A 188 -15.41 3.81 -15.39
CA TYR A 188 -14.67 4.67 -16.29
C TYR A 188 -13.18 4.67 -15.94
N ALA A 189 -12.30 4.54 -16.95
CA ALA A 189 -10.84 4.57 -16.82
C ALA A 189 -10.19 5.47 -17.89
#